data_983c08c63eee196b27e521ba5e0f2f75
#
_entry.id   983c08c63eee196b27e521ba5e0f2f75
#
_cell.length_a   1.000
_cell.length_b   1.000
_cell.length_c   1.000
_cell.angle_alpha   90.00
_cell.angle_beta   90.00
_cell.angle_gamma   90.00
#
_symmetry.space_group_name_H-M   'P 1'
#
loop_
_entity.id
_entity.type
_entity.pdbx_description
1 polymer ?
#
loop_
_entity_poly.entity_id
_entity_poly.type
_entity_poly.pdbx_seq_one_letter_code
_entity_poly.pdbx_strand_id
1 'polypeptide(L)'
;MDLLQLKYFKVVAEQEHITKSAKLLMVSQPYLSAIVARLEEEMGGQLFDRDGRIVVLNEYGKILLHHANEALQHLEDAKKEIADMRSRDTKYIRLGSSSTMLSKRWLVDFLKEHDDIRLAHLLAAHNEIMDGLLSGRFDFGLTTGRLDHPKIISVPLWKDRYTLLVGARHPMARRRKIYLQDIQNEKICALPEDQSKLRIVDELCKKAGFEPDFVLEGNVELLSDYMREGLGVSFGLASVRDAYRDIRSIPLADEIGEASIYLSWCGERYLTNSMLTLQSYLRDVGKQIEAER
;
A
#
# COMPACT_ATOMS: atom_id res chain seq x y z
N MET A 1 14.04 25.68 -18.74
CA MET A 1 13.50 24.75 -17.70
C MET A 1 14.65 24.19 -16.89
N ASP A 2 14.56 24.23 -15.55
CA ASP A 2 15.57 23.66 -14.64
C ASP A 2 14.91 22.72 -13.61
N LEU A 3 15.73 21.99 -12.86
CA LEU A 3 15.27 21.01 -11.89
C LEU A 3 14.48 21.62 -10.72
N LEU A 4 14.75 22.87 -10.37
CA LEU A 4 14.05 23.56 -9.31
C LEU A 4 12.62 23.90 -9.74
N GLN A 5 12.46 24.36 -10.98
CA GLN A 5 11.14 24.61 -11.58
C GLN A 5 10.30 23.34 -11.61
N LEU A 6 10.88 22.19 -12.02
CA LEU A 6 10.15 20.91 -12.03
C LEU A 6 9.74 20.47 -10.62
N LYS A 7 10.63 20.62 -9.62
CA LYS A 7 10.28 20.30 -8.22
C LYS A 7 9.15 21.18 -7.69
N TYR A 8 9.19 22.46 -7.98
CA TYR A 8 8.16 23.39 -7.53
C TYR A 8 6.83 23.14 -8.23
N PHE A 9 6.85 22.89 -9.53
CA PHE A 9 5.68 22.50 -10.30
C PHE A 9 5.03 21.21 -9.72
N LYS A 10 5.82 20.17 -9.43
CA LYS A 10 5.34 18.94 -8.80
C LYS A 10 4.61 19.21 -7.49
N VAL A 11 5.20 20.00 -6.59
CA VAL A 11 4.57 20.32 -5.30
C VAL A 11 3.26 21.10 -5.48
N VAL A 12 3.20 22.01 -6.44
CA VAL A 12 1.94 22.72 -6.77
C VAL A 12 0.89 21.77 -7.31
N ALA A 13 1.29 20.85 -8.17
CA ALA A 13 0.41 19.84 -8.75
C ALA A 13 -0.18 18.88 -7.70
N GLU A 14 0.63 18.48 -6.72
CA GLU A 14 0.20 17.59 -5.62
C GLU A 14 -0.70 18.28 -4.58
N GLN A 15 -0.54 19.59 -4.37
CA GLN A 15 -1.30 20.34 -3.37
C GLN A 15 -2.52 21.06 -3.95
N GLU A 16 -2.58 21.25 -5.25
CA GLU A 16 -3.62 22.01 -5.99
C GLU A 16 -3.91 23.39 -5.38
N HIS A 17 -2.90 23.96 -4.69
CA HIS A 17 -3.05 25.23 -3.97
C HIS A 17 -1.70 25.96 -3.82
N ILE A 18 -1.49 27.04 -4.59
CA ILE A 18 -0.20 27.76 -4.65
C ILE A 18 0.28 28.24 -3.28
N THR A 19 -0.59 28.84 -2.46
CA THR A 19 -0.21 29.38 -1.15
C THR A 19 0.22 28.27 -0.18
N LYS A 20 -0.44 27.12 -0.22
CA LYS A 20 -0.09 25.96 0.60
C LYS A 20 1.25 25.38 0.14
N SER A 21 1.45 25.26 -1.16
CA SER A 21 2.71 24.81 -1.76
C SER A 21 3.87 25.74 -1.42
N ALA A 22 3.66 27.05 -1.48
CA ALA A 22 4.69 28.03 -1.12
C ALA A 22 5.14 27.90 0.35
N LYS A 23 4.20 27.65 1.26
CA LYS A 23 4.52 27.38 2.67
C LYS A 23 5.33 26.08 2.83
N LEU A 24 4.97 25.01 2.15
CA LEU A 24 5.70 23.74 2.17
C LEU A 24 7.12 23.87 1.63
N LEU A 25 7.28 24.69 0.57
CA LEU A 25 8.55 24.96 -0.07
C LEU A 25 9.39 26.03 0.64
N MET A 26 8.85 26.66 1.70
CA MET A 26 9.48 27.77 2.45
C MET A 26 9.85 28.98 1.55
N VAL A 27 8.99 29.28 0.56
CA VAL A 27 9.17 30.42 -0.35
C VAL A 27 7.95 31.34 -0.32
N SER A 28 8.10 32.55 -0.87
CA SER A 28 6.96 33.46 -1.00
C SER A 28 6.00 32.99 -2.12
N GLN A 29 4.71 33.21 -1.93
CA GLN A 29 3.71 32.86 -2.91
C GLN A 29 3.92 33.60 -4.26
N PRO A 30 4.27 34.90 -4.29
CA PRO A 30 4.59 35.57 -5.56
C PRO A 30 5.76 34.94 -6.30
N TYR A 31 6.80 34.51 -5.57
CA TYR A 31 7.95 33.84 -6.16
C TYR A 31 7.58 32.51 -6.78
N LEU A 32 6.79 31.68 -6.06
CA LEU A 32 6.34 30.39 -6.58
C LEU A 32 5.43 30.58 -7.82
N SER A 33 4.51 31.56 -7.78
CA SER A 33 3.65 31.87 -8.92
C SER A 33 4.46 32.31 -10.15
N ALA A 34 5.51 33.10 -9.97
CA ALA A 34 6.38 33.53 -11.05
C ALA A 34 7.15 32.35 -11.67
N ILE A 35 7.61 31.39 -10.84
CA ILE A 35 8.28 30.18 -11.34
C ILE A 35 7.32 29.31 -12.17
N VAL A 36 6.08 29.11 -11.69
CA VAL A 36 5.07 28.34 -12.43
C VAL A 36 4.74 29.06 -13.76
N ALA A 37 4.49 30.37 -13.73
CA ALA A 37 4.20 31.13 -14.93
C ALA A 37 5.35 31.05 -15.97
N ARG A 38 6.60 31.13 -15.53
CA ARG A 38 7.76 30.98 -16.41
C ARG A 38 7.85 29.58 -17.02
N LEU A 39 7.50 28.54 -16.23
CA LEU A 39 7.46 27.17 -16.76
C LEU A 39 6.33 27.02 -17.79
N GLU A 40 5.16 27.60 -17.55
CA GLU A 40 4.03 27.64 -18.50
C GLU A 40 4.43 28.33 -19.81
N GLU A 41 5.15 29.46 -19.72
CA GLU A 41 5.67 30.16 -20.89
C GLU A 41 6.67 29.29 -21.68
N GLU A 42 7.60 28.62 -21.00
CA GLU A 42 8.57 27.72 -21.64
C GLU A 42 7.89 26.49 -22.29
N MET A 43 6.78 26.01 -21.72
CA MET A 43 5.98 24.92 -22.28
C MET A 43 5.03 25.35 -23.39
N GLY A 44 4.87 26.66 -23.60
CA GLY A 44 4.01 27.21 -24.63
C GLY A 44 2.51 27.17 -24.30
N GLY A 45 2.14 26.97 -23.03
CA GLY A 45 0.75 26.92 -22.59
C GLY A 45 0.58 26.78 -21.10
N GLN A 46 -0.64 27.05 -20.63
CA GLN A 46 -0.99 26.87 -19.22
C GLN A 46 -0.97 25.37 -18.85
N LEU A 47 -0.46 25.08 -17.67
CA LEU A 47 -0.38 23.74 -17.09
C LEU A 47 -1.46 23.50 -16.03
N PHE A 48 -2.09 24.59 -15.57
CA PHE A 48 -3.14 24.58 -14.58
C PHE A 48 -4.35 25.38 -15.04
N ASP A 49 -5.53 24.87 -14.76
CA ASP A 49 -6.78 25.61 -14.75
C ASP A 49 -6.93 26.32 -13.40
N ARG A 50 -7.42 27.54 -13.41
CA ARG A 50 -7.54 28.39 -12.21
C ARG A 50 -9.01 28.60 -11.85
N ASP A 51 -9.40 28.17 -10.67
CA ASP A 51 -10.68 28.50 -10.05
C ASP A 51 -10.44 29.22 -8.71
N GLY A 52 -10.38 30.55 -8.77
CA GLY A 52 -10.08 31.39 -7.61
C GLY A 52 -8.71 31.11 -7.00
N ARG A 53 -8.67 30.46 -5.83
CA ARG A 53 -7.44 30.10 -5.11
C ARG A 53 -6.97 28.67 -5.37
N ILE A 54 -7.80 27.88 -6.03
CA ILE A 54 -7.52 26.49 -6.38
C ILE A 54 -6.88 26.47 -7.77
N VAL A 55 -5.87 25.64 -7.94
CA VAL A 55 -5.21 25.39 -9.23
C VAL A 55 -5.26 23.89 -9.50
N VAL A 56 -5.93 23.49 -10.56
CA VAL A 56 -6.09 22.08 -10.93
C VAL A 56 -5.27 21.80 -12.18
N LEU A 57 -4.56 20.69 -12.21
CA LEU A 57 -3.82 20.29 -13.41
C LEU A 57 -4.75 20.09 -14.60
N ASN A 58 -4.46 20.78 -15.69
CA ASN A 58 -5.07 20.47 -16.98
C ASN A 58 -4.32 19.32 -17.69
N GLU A 59 -4.75 18.95 -18.89
CA GLU A 59 -4.16 17.83 -19.64
C GLU A 59 -2.66 18.05 -19.95
N TYR A 60 -2.24 19.28 -20.25
CA TYR A 60 -0.82 19.60 -20.46
C TYR A 60 -0.02 19.47 -19.16
N GLY A 61 -0.59 19.91 -18.04
CA GLY A 61 0.02 19.76 -16.72
C GLY A 61 0.19 18.29 -16.33
N LYS A 62 -0.79 17.43 -16.62
CA LYS A 62 -0.70 15.99 -16.37
C LYS A 62 0.44 15.34 -17.17
N ILE A 63 0.57 15.70 -18.45
CA ILE A 63 1.67 15.22 -19.29
C ILE A 63 3.02 15.64 -18.71
N LEU A 64 3.17 16.93 -18.37
CA LEU A 64 4.42 17.43 -17.81
C LEU A 64 4.72 16.80 -16.46
N LEU A 65 3.70 16.60 -15.59
CA LEU A 65 3.89 15.96 -14.28
C LEU A 65 4.40 14.54 -14.40
N HIS A 66 3.89 13.78 -15.37
CA HIS A 66 4.37 12.43 -15.65
C HIS A 66 5.87 12.43 -15.97
N HIS A 67 6.30 13.22 -16.95
CA HIS A 67 7.71 13.28 -17.36
C HIS A 67 8.61 13.95 -16.31
N ALA A 68 8.12 14.94 -15.58
CA ALA A 68 8.86 15.56 -14.47
C ALA A 68 9.12 14.56 -13.35
N ASN A 69 8.14 13.74 -13.01
CA ASN A 69 8.32 12.67 -12.02
C ASN A 69 9.40 11.67 -12.45
N GLU A 70 9.40 11.23 -13.71
CA GLU A 70 10.42 10.31 -14.23
C GLU A 70 11.82 10.93 -14.18
N ALA A 71 11.98 12.17 -14.67
CA ALA A 71 13.26 12.87 -14.69
C ALA A 71 13.82 13.09 -13.27
N LEU A 72 12.99 13.57 -12.35
CA LEU A 72 13.39 13.77 -10.95
C LEU A 72 13.75 12.44 -10.28
N GLN A 73 13.03 11.38 -10.64
CA GLN A 73 13.26 10.06 -10.10
C GLN A 73 14.59 9.46 -10.56
N HIS A 74 14.92 9.55 -11.84
CA HIS A 74 16.22 9.08 -12.35
C HIS A 74 17.40 9.76 -11.65
N LEU A 75 17.27 11.05 -11.31
CA LEU A 75 18.31 11.74 -10.56
C LEU A 75 18.42 11.25 -9.10
N GLU A 76 17.30 10.94 -8.46
CA GLU A 76 17.33 10.34 -7.12
C GLU A 76 17.90 8.91 -7.15
N ASP A 77 17.61 8.13 -8.18
CA ASP A 77 18.15 6.78 -8.34
C ASP A 77 19.68 6.85 -8.58
N ALA A 78 20.17 7.78 -9.40
CA ALA A 78 21.61 8.01 -9.57
C ALA A 78 22.31 8.39 -8.23
N LYS A 79 21.67 9.20 -7.39
CA LYS A 79 22.20 9.52 -6.06
C LYS A 79 22.27 8.29 -5.16
N LYS A 80 21.21 7.44 -5.19
CA LYS A 80 21.16 6.19 -4.43
C LYS A 80 22.28 5.25 -4.87
N GLU A 81 22.45 5.06 -6.17
CA GLU A 81 23.49 4.21 -6.74
C GLU A 81 24.90 4.68 -6.34
N ILE A 82 25.17 5.98 -6.44
CA ILE A 82 26.45 6.56 -6.01
C ILE A 82 26.67 6.38 -4.51
N ALA A 83 25.63 6.55 -3.69
CA ALA A 83 25.70 6.37 -2.25
C ALA A 83 25.97 4.91 -1.87
N ASP A 84 25.31 3.98 -2.54
CA ASP A 84 25.47 2.54 -2.35
C ASP A 84 26.89 2.09 -2.70
N MET A 85 27.42 2.53 -3.86
CA MET A 85 28.83 2.28 -4.24
C MET A 85 29.85 2.80 -3.22
N ARG A 86 29.51 3.88 -2.49
CA ARG A 86 30.37 4.45 -1.43
C ARG A 86 30.14 3.83 -0.07
N SER A 87 29.35 2.76 0.04
CA SER A 87 28.90 2.16 1.32
C SER A 87 28.28 3.20 2.26
N ARG A 88 27.70 4.26 1.71
CA ARG A 88 26.99 5.34 2.41
C ARG A 88 25.50 5.31 2.16
N ASP A 89 24.96 4.15 1.75
CA ASP A 89 23.52 3.96 1.56
C ASP A 89 22.78 4.46 2.81
N THR A 90 21.74 5.23 2.58
CA THR A 90 20.88 5.74 3.66
C THR A 90 20.13 4.62 4.37
N LYS A 91 20.18 3.39 3.82
CA LYS A 91 19.52 2.20 4.34
C LYS A 91 18.06 2.46 4.71
N TYR A 92 17.39 3.29 3.90
CA TYR A 92 16.02 3.69 4.11
C TYR A 92 15.13 3.10 3.02
N ILE A 93 14.12 2.34 3.44
CA ILE A 93 13.19 1.64 2.56
C ILE A 93 11.78 2.15 2.81
N ARG A 94 11.03 2.45 1.76
CA ARG A 94 9.62 2.86 1.81
C ARG A 94 8.75 1.73 1.26
N LEU A 95 7.98 1.12 2.13
CA LEU A 95 7.10 -0.01 1.81
C LEU A 95 5.64 0.44 1.89
N GLY A 96 4.93 0.36 0.76
CA GLY A 96 3.47 0.42 0.72
C GLY A 96 2.88 -0.96 0.89
N SER A 97 1.82 -1.14 1.66
CA SER A 97 1.10 -2.41 1.69
C SER A 97 -0.41 -2.24 1.69
N SER A 98 -1.10 -3.18 1.07
CA SER A 98 -2.57 -3.20 1.03
C SER A 98 -3.20 -3.74 2.33
N SER A 99 -2.39 -4.17 3.29
CA SER A 99 -2.85 -4.61 4.61
C SER A 99 -1.70 -4.57 5.62
N THR A 100 -1.93 -3.97 6.77
CA THR A 100 -0.97 -3.99 7.89
C THR A 100 -0.72 -5.40 8.42
N MET A 101 -1.68 -6.30 8.19
CA MET A 101 -1.60 -7.69 8.64
C MET A 101 -0.52 -8.48 7.89
N LEU A 102 -0.28 -8.15 6.60
CA LEU A 102 0.70 -8.85 5.77
C LEU A 102 2.15 -8.61 6.19
N SER A 103 2.41 -7.57 6.98
CA SER A 103 3.78 -7.11 7.20
C SER A 103 4.20 -7.02 8.67
N LYS A 104 3.25 -6.97 9.62
CA LYS A 104 3.54 -6.58 11.02
C LYS A 104 4.61 -7.44 11.69
N ARG A 105 4.50 -8.78 11.64
CA ARG A 105 5.43 -9.69 12.31
C ARG A 105 6.79 -9.70 11.61
N TRP A 106 6.78 -9.92 10.32
CA TRP A 106 8.00 -10.11 9.54
C TRP A 106 8.86 -8.86 9.43
N LEU A 107 8.25 -7.66 9.34
CA LEU A 107 9.00 -6.42 9.32
C LEU A 107 9.68 -6.13 10.67
N VAL A 108 9.02 -6.47 11.78
CA VAL A 108 9.63 -6.34 13.11
C VAL A 108 10.81 -7.30 13.26
N ASP A 109 10.67 -8.54 12.82
CA ASP A 109 11.74 -9.53 12.90
C ASP A 109 12.90 -9.15 11.96
N PHE A 110 12.60 -8.70 10.75
CA PHE A 110 13.60 -8.13 9.84
C PHE A 110 14.42 -7.01 10.47
N LEU A 111 13.75 -6.03 11.10
CA LEU A 111 14.43 -4.89 11.73
C LEU A 111 15.23 -5.25 12.98
N LYS A 112 14.95 -6.36 13.64
CA LYS A 112 15.81 -6.90 14.72
C LYS A 112 17.13 -7.48 14.20
N GLU A 113 17.09 -8.08 13.00
CA GLU A 113 18.25 -8.67 12.35
C GLU A 113 19.08 -7.63 11.59
N HIS A 114 18.46 -6.48 11.23
CA HIS A 114 19.03 -5.40 10.43
C HIS A 114 18.77 -4.05 11.10
N ASP A 115 19.39 -3.80 12.24
CA ASP A 115 19.16 -2.61 13.08
C ASP A 115 19.66 -1.30 12.46
N ASP A 116 20.50 -1.41 11.43
CA ASP A 116 21.02 -0.31 10.63
C ASP A 116 20.10 0.11 9.47
N ILE A 117 19.03 -0.68 9.18
CA ILE A 117 18.03 -0.36 8.15
C ILE A 117 16.87 0.42 8.78
N ARG A 118 16.48 1.50 8.12
CA ARG A 118 15.28 2.29 8.44
C ARG A 118 14.17 1.97 7.46
N LEU A 119 12.98 1.73 7.96
CA LEU A 119 11.82 1.37 7.15
C LEU A 119 10.64 2.27 7.47
N ALA A 120 10.08 2.92 6.43
CA ALA A 120 8.76 3.54 6.50
C ALA A 120 7.74 2.57 5.91
N HIS A 121 6.72 2.26 6.69
CA HIS A 121 5.60 1.42 6.25
C HIS A 121 4.32 2.25 6.20
N LEU A 122 3.63 2.21 5.08
CA LEU A 122 2.38 2.92 4.85
C LEU A 122 1.32 1.95 4.32
N LEU A 123 0.14 2.03 4.92
CA LEU A 123 -1.04 1.36 4.40
C LEU A 123 -1.61 2.20 3.26
N ALA A 124 -1.90 1.58 2.14
CA ALA A 124 -2.42 2.26 0.96
C ALA A 124 -3.26 1.30 0.10
N ALA A 125 -4.20 1.84 -0.65
CA ALA A 125 -4.99 1.08 -1.60
C ALA A 125 -4.13 0.57 -2.78
N HIS A 126 -4.61 -0.41 -3.50
CA HIS A 126 -3.88 -1.10 -4.58
C HIS A 126 -3.37 -0.15 -5.68
N ASN A 127 -4.23 0.75 -6.12
CA ASN A 127 -3.91 1.81 -7.08
C ASN A 127 -2.91 2.82 -6.51
N GLU A 128 -3.05 3.23 -5.25
CA GLU A 128 -2.12 4.15 -4.59
C GLU A 128 -0.72 3.55 -4.40
N ILE A 129 -0.65 2.21 -4.18
CA ILE A 129 0.64 1.50 -4.15
C ILE A 129 1.26 1.51 -5.53
N MET A 130 0.49 1.23 -6.57
CA MET A 130 0.94 1.27 -7.96
C MET A 130 1.49 2.65 -8.33
N ASP A 131 0.72 3.70 -8.09
CA ASP A 131 1.13 5.08 -8.35
C ASP A 131 2.34 5.49 -7.50
N GLY A 132 2.39 5.02 -6.25
CA GLY A 132 3.51 5.24 -5.34
C GLY A 132 4.81 4.58 -5.80
N LEU A 133 4.75 3.40 -6.41
CA LEU A 133 5.90 2.73 -7.01
C LEU A 133 6.37 3.47 -8.25
N LEU A 134 5.46 3.88 -9.13
CA LEU A 134 5.78 4.61 -10.35
C LEU A 134 6.37 5.99 -10.06
N SER A 135 5.79 6.72 -9.10
CA SER A 135 6.27 8.06 -8.71
C SER A 135 7.47 8.04 -7.77
N GLY A 136 7.86 6.87 -7.26
CA GLY A 136 8.94 6.73 -6.30
C GLY A 136 8.61 7.11 -4.86
N ARG A 137 7.35 7.26 -4.52
CA ARG A 137 6.87 7.38 -3.15
C ARG A 137 7.13 6.11 -2.34
N PHE A 138 7.00 4.94 -2.99
CA PHE A 138 7.34 3.63 -2.45
C PHE A 138 8.51 3.00 -3.23
N ASP A 139 9.34 2.27 -2.53
CA ASP A 139 10.39 1.44 -3.11
C ASP A 139 9.86 0.02 -3.36
N PHE A 140 9.00 -0.48 -2.47
CA PHE A 140 8.30 -1.75 -2.61
C PHE A 140 6.80 -1.62 -2.31
N GLY A 141 6.02 -2.48 -2.94
CA GLY A 141 4.61 -2.74 -2.66
C GLY A 141 4.39 -4.18 -2.21
N LEU A 142 3.70 -4.39 -1.09
CA LEU A 142 3.27 -5.71 -0.62
C LEU A 142 1.75 -5.79 -0.74
N THR A 143 1.26 -6.61 -1.67
CA THR A 143 -0.16 -6.61 -2.04
C THR A 143 -0.76 -8.00 -2.08
N THR A 144 -2.06 -8.08 -1.80
CA THR A 144 -2.88 -9.24 -2.14
C THR A 144 -3.28 -9.11 -3.60
N GLY A 145 -2.76 -9.97 -4.46
CA GLY A 145 -2.90 -9.86 -5.90
C GLY A 145 -1.78 -9.05 -6.58
N ARG A 146 -1.63 -9.32 -7.86
CA ARG A 146 -0.60 -8.72 -8.70
C ARG A 146 -0.94 -7.25 -9.02
N LEU A 147 0.06 -6.39 -9.07
CA LEU A 147 -0.04 -5.08 -9.70
C LEU A 147 0.23 -5.23 -11.20
N ASP A 148 -0.75 -4.89 -12.02
CA ASP A 148 -0.67 -5.06 -13.47
C ASP A 148 -0.33 -3.72 -14.14
N HIS A 149 0.97 -3.52 -14.39
CA HIS A 149 1.49 -2.35 -15.10
C HIS A 149 2.83 -2.70 -15.78
N PRO A 150 3.09 -2.23 -17.03
CA PRO A 150 4.29 -2.59 -17.80
C PRO A 150 5.63 -2.31 -17.10
N LYS A 151 5.71 -1.23 -16.32
CA LYS A 151 6.90 -0.82 -15.57
C LYS A 151 7.04 -1.48 -14.20
N ILE A 152 6.03 -2.23 -13.73
CA ILE A 152 6.04 -2.85 -12.41
C ILE A 152 6.35 -4.34 -12.52
N ILE A 153 7.38 -4.75 -11.81
CA ILE A 153 7.69 -6.17 -11.59
C ILE A 153 6.95 -6.60 -10.34
N SER A 154 6.08 -7.61 -10.46
CA SER A 154 5.35 -8.23 -9.36
C SER A 154 5.75 -9.70 -9.25
N VAL A 155 6.34 -10.09 -8.13
CA VAL A 155 6.81 -11.45 -7.86
C VAL A 155 5.94 -12.07 -6.77
N PRO A 156 5.37 -13.27 -6.98
CA PRO A 156 4.65 -13.95 -5.93
C PRO A 156 5.61 -14.34 -4.80
N LEU A 157 5.19 -14.09 -3.56
CA LEU A 157 5.93 -14.48 -2.35
C LEU A 157 5.39 -15.79 -1.77
N TRP A 158 4.09 -15.85 -1.51
CA TRP A 158 3.38 -17.04 -1.05
C TRP A 158 1.90 -16.98 -1.43
N LYS A 159 1.24 -18.12 -1.33
CA LYS A 159 -0.22 -18.22 -1.36
C LYS A 159 -0.74 -18.32 0.06
N ASP A 160 -1.94 -17.81 0.29
CA ASP A 160 -2.58 -17.82 1.60
C ASP A 160 -4.06 -18.18 1.49
N ARG A 161 -4.61 -18.74 2.55
CA ARG A 161 -6.03 -19.13 2.59
C ARG A 161 -6.84 -18.09 3.34
N TYR A 162 -8.04 -17.86 2.88
CA TYR A 162 -8.99 -17.06 3.63
C TYR A 162 -9.47 -17.81 4.87
N THR A 163 -9.64 -17.10 5.97
CA THR A 163 -10.10 -17.60 7.24
C THR A 163 -11.15 -16.66 7.81
N LEU A 164 -12.00 -17.17 8.70
CA LEU A 164 -12.86 -16.34 9.51
C LEU A 164 -12.10 -15.89 10.77
N LEU A 165 -12.13 -14.60 11.06
CA LEU A 165 -11.59 -14.01 12.28
C LEU A 165 -12.73 -13.74 13.27
N VAL A 166 -12.60 -14.24 14.49
CA VAL A 166 -13.59 -14.07 15.56
C VAL A 166 -12.90 -13.78 16.89
N GLY A 167 -13.56 -13.05 17.77
CA GLY A 167 -13.08 -12.89 19.13
C GLY A 167 -12.96 -14.23 19.87
N ALA A 168 -12.01 -14.36 20.79
CA ALA A 168 -11.78 -15.61 21.52
C ALA A 168 -13.00 -16.07 22.35
N ARG A 169 -13.90 -15.15 22.68
CA ARG A 169 -15.16 -15.44 23.41
C ARG A 169 -16.34 -15.74 22.49
N HIS A 170 -16.18 -15.57 21.18
CA HIS A 170 -17.26 -15.82 20.23
C HIS A 170 -17.65 -17.31 20.24
N PRO A 171 -18.93 -17.67 20.09
CA PRO A 171 -19.37 -19.09 20.09
C PRO A 171 -18.62 -19.96 19.07
N MET A 172 -18.28 -19.38 17.91
CA MET A 172 -17.56 -20.08 16.86
C MET A 172 -16.06 -20.27 17.16
N ALA A 173 -15.48 -19.57 18.13
CA ALA A 173 -14.03 -19.61 18.41
C ALA A 173 -13.47 -21.02 18.75
N ARG A 174 -14.36 -21.95 19.14
CA ARG A 174 -14.00 -23.36 19.46
C ARG A 174 -14.13 -24.30 18.27
N ARG A 175 -14.67 -23.83 17.14
CA ARG A 175 -14.81 -24.66 15.93
C ARG A 175 -13.46 -24.85 15.24
N ARG A 176 -13.24 -26.03 14.70
CA ARG A 176 -12.02 -26.35 13.93
C ARG A 176 -12.09 -25.87 12.50
N LYS A 177 -13.29 -25.73 11.95
CA LYS A 177 -13.61 -25.20 10.62
C LYS A 177 -15.03 -24.65 10.60
N ILE A 178 -15.29 -23.76 9.67
CA ILE A 178 -16.58 -23.08 9.51
C ILE A 178 -16.95 -23.10 8.03
N TYR A 179 -18.23 -23.33 7.73
CA TYR A 179 -18.80 -23.11 6.41
C TYR A 179 -19.34 -21.67 6.31
N LEU A 180 -19.34 -21.10 5.12
CA LEU A 180 -19.91 -19.76 4.90
C LEU A 180 -21.39 -19.69 5.35
N GLN A 181 -22.15 -20.76 5.16
CA GLN A 181 -23.53 -20.86 5.63
C GLN A 181 -23.68 -20.68 7.15
N ASP A 182 -22.66 -21.04 7.92
CA ASP A 182 -22.69 -20.91 9.40
C ASP A 182 -22.70 -19.44 9.83
N ILE A 183 -22.26 -18.51 8.98
CA ILE A 183 -22.15 -17.09 9.31
C ILE A 183 -23.24 -16.22 8.69
N GLN A 184 -24.29 -16.83 8.11
CA GLN A 184 -25.38 -16.10 7.42
C GLN A 184 -26.10 -15.07 8.30
N ASN A 185 -26.08 -15.24 9.62
CA ASN A 185 -26.71 -14.34 10.60
C ASN A 185 -25.66 -13.51 11.38
N GLU A 186 -24.39 -13.58 11.02
CA GLU A 186 -23.35 -12.85 11.71
C GLU A 186 -23.17 -11.45 11.11
N LYS A 187 -22.87 -10.49 11.97
CA LYS A 187 -22.47 -9.16 11.55
C LYS A 187 -21.01 -9.18 11.10
N ILE A 188 -20.72 -8.59 9.95
CA ILE A 188 -19.37 -8.60 9.36
C ILE A 188 -18.76 -7.22 9.49
N CYS A 189 -17.49 -7.19 9.94
CA CYS A 189 -16.68 -5.99 9.93
C CYS A 189 -15.49 -6.13 8.96
N ALA A 190 -15.09 -5.03 8.34
CA ALA A 190 -14.10 -5.03 7.27
C ALA A 190 -13.20 -3.79 7.26
N LEU A 191 -12.04 -3.91 6.62
CA LEU A 191 -11.16 -2.77 6.36
C LEU A 191 -11.67 -1.99 5.14
N PRO A 192 -11.78 -0.65 5.18
CA PRO A 192 -12.33 0.16 4.09
C PRO A 192 -11.46 0.11 2.82
N GLU A 193 -10.16 -0.09 2.98
CA GLU A 193 -9.23 -0.17 1.85
C GLU A 193 -9.29 -1.51 1.11
N ASP A 194 -10.04 -2.46 1.63
CA ASP A 194 -10.08 -3.84 1.15
C ASP A 194 -11.27 -4.12 0.23
N GLN A 195 -11.70 -3.13 -0.56
CA GLN A 195 -12.86 -3.25 -1.46
C GLN A 195 -12.78 -4.47 -2.38
N SER A 196 -11.58 -4.90 -2.79
CA SER A 196 -11.40 -6.11 -3.57
C SER A 196 -11.71 -7.38 -2.78
N LYS A 197 -11.36 -7.43 -1.48
CA LYS A 197 -11.70 -8.55 -0.58
C LYS A 197 -13.17 -8.52 -0.18
N LEU A 198 -13.73 -7.33 0.07
CA LEU A 198 -15.18 -7.19 0.31
C LEU A 198 -15.99 -7.75 -0.86
N ARG A 199 -15.59 -7.48 -2.10
CA ARG A 199 -16.23 -8.09 -3.27
C ARG A 199 -16.11 -9.60 -3.30
N ILE A 200 -14.93 -10.15 -2.98
CA ILE A 200 -14.74 -11.60 -2.92
C ILE A 200 -15.63 -12.22 -1.84
N VAL A 201 -15.68 -11.63 -0.64
CA VAL A 201 -16.54 -12.09 0.45
C VAL A 201 -18.01 -12.00 0.07
N ASP A 202 -18.44 -10.89 -0.52
CA ASP A 202 -19.81 -10.68 -1.00
C ASP A 202 -20.21 -11.74 -2.05
N GLU A 203 -19.35 -11.95 -3.06
CA GLU A 203 -19.56 -12.97 -4.09
C GLU A 203 -19.64 -14.41 -3.50
N LEU A 204 -18.81 -14.70 -2.51
CA LEU A 204 -18.79 -16.00 -1.84
C LEU A 204 -20.04 -16.22 -1.00
N CYS A 205 -20.47 -15.23 -0.23
CA CYS A 205 -21.70 -15.28 0.56
C CYS A 205 -22.93 -15.43 -0.34
N LYS A 206 -22.99 -14.70 -1.47
CA LYS A 206 -24.04 -14.84 -2.46
C LYS A 206 -24.08 -16.24 -3.09
N LYS A 207 -22.91 -16.81 -3.38
CA LYS A 207 -22.82 -18.22 -3.85
C LYS A 207 -23.29 -19.22 -2.78
N ALA A 208 -23.05 -18.91 -1.50
CA ALA A 208 -23.54 -19.69 -0.37
C ALA A 208 -25.04 -19.45 -0.07
N GLY A 209 -25.71 -18.55 -0.81
CA GLY A 209 -27.16 -18.32 -0.76
C GLY A 209 -27.61 -17.26 0.24
N PHE A 210 -26.73 -16.36 0.69
CA PHE A 210 -27.10 -15.26 1.57
C PHE A 210 -26.33 -13.97 1.24
N GLU A 211 -26.88 -12.83 1.66
CA GLU A 211 -26.21 -11.54 1.59
C GLU A 211 -25.49 -11.24 2.91
N PRO A 212 -24.19 -10.83 2.87
CA PRO A 212 -23.45 -10.52 4.08
C PRO A 212 -23.93 -9.18 4.71
N ASP A 213 -24.10 -9.16 6.04
CA ASP A 213 -24.45 -7.95 6.81
C ASP A 213 -23.16 -7.20 7.21
N PHE A 214 -22.69 -6.28 6.36
CA PHE A 214 -21.55 -5.41 6.67
C PHE A 214 -21.98 -4.24 7.54
N VAL A 215 -21.63 -4.29 8.82
CA VAL A 215 -22.08 -3.30 9.83
C VAL A 215 -21.00 -2.32 10.26
N LEU A 216 -19.72 -2.63 10.02
CA LEU A 216 -18.62 -1.81 10.47
C LEU A 216 -17.47 -1.83 9.45
N GLU A 217 -17.08 -0.65 9.00
CA GLU A 217 -15.82 -0.43 8.31
C GLU A 217 -14.91 0.42 9.17
N GLY A 218 -13.65 0.03 9.33
CA GLY A 218 -12.74 0.75 10.21
C GLY A 218 -11.31 0.21 10.16
N ASN A 219 -10.44 0.83 10.94
CA ASN A 219 -9.06 0.36 11.06
C ASN A 219 -8.98 -0.96 11.85
N VAL A 220 -7.82 -1.60 11.80
CA VAL A 220 -7.56 -2.90 12.43
C VAL A 220 -7.86 -2.90 13.94
N GLU A 221 -7.58 -1.81 14.65
CA GLU A 221 -7.78 -1.71 16.10
C GLU A 221 -9.29 -1.74 16.43
N LEU A 222 -10.07 -0.92 15.73
CA LEU A 222 -11.52 -0.86 15.89
C LEU A 222 -12.19 -2.20 15.56
N LEU A 223 -11.78 -2.84 14.45
CA LEU A 223 -12.29 -4.16 14.08
C LEU A 223 -11.93 -5.22 15.13
N SER A 224 -10.71 -5.17 15.66
CA SER A 224 -10.26 -6.11 16.69
C SER A 224 -11.08 -5.96 17.97
N ASP A 225 -11.35 -4.72 18.40
CA ASP A 225 -12.17 -4.46 19.58
C ASP A 225 -13.61 -4.91 19.38
N TYR A 226 -14.19 -4.63 18.20
CA TYR A 226 -15.53 -5.09 17.84
C TYR A 226 -15.66 -6.62 17.90
N MET A 227 -14.68 -7.34 17.35
CA MET A 227 -14.65 -8.80 17.41
C MET A 227 -14.40 -9.34 18.83
N ARG A 228 -13.54 -8.70 19.65
CA ARG A 228 -13.30 -9.10 21.05
C ARG A 228 -14.55 -9.02 21.90
N GLU A 229 -15.38 -8.01 21.67
CA GLU A 229 -16.69 -7.88 22.35
C GLU A 229 -17.73 -8.89 21.84
N GLY A 230 -17.39 -9.70 20.83
CA GLY A 230 -18.29 -10.70 20.28
C GLY A 230 -19.44 -10.12 19.44
N LEU A 231 -19.29 -8.90 18.94
CA LEU A 231 -20.32 -8.17 18.20
C LEU A 231 -20.41 -8.56 16.73
N GLY A 232 -19.38 -9.27 16.21
CA GLY A 232 -19.36 -9.76 14.85
C GLY A 232 -18.05 -10.44 14.49
N VAL A 233 -17.88 -10.72 13.20
CA VAL A 233 -16.79 -11.48 12.62
C VAL A 233 -16.13 -10.70 11.49
N SER A 234 -14.92 -11.12 11.08
CA SER A 234 -14.22 -10.56 9.92
C SER A 234 -13.57 -11.66 9.09
N PHE A 235 -13.17 -11.33 7.89
CA PHE A 235 -12.36 -12.22 7.06
C PHE A 235 -10.89 -11.79 7.07
N GLY A 236 -9.99 -12.75 7.11
CA GLY A 236 -8.55 -12.53 7.08
C GLY A 236 -7.81 -13.65 6.37
N LEU A 237 -6.50 -13.59 6.40
CA LEU A 237 -5.62 -14.61 5.85
C LEU A 237 -5.07 -15.51 6.97
N ALA A 238 -4.78 -16.76 6.66
CA ALA A 238 -4.30 -17.73 7.65
C ALA A 238 -2.94 -17.33 8.24
N SER A 239 -2.07 -16.72 7.45
CA SER A 239 -0.74 -16.26 7.91
C SER A 239 -0.80 -15.15 8.96
N VAL A 240 -1.93 -14.46 9.13
CA VAL A 240 -2.09 -13.38 10.11
C VAL A 240 -2.73 -13.81 11.43
N ARG A 241 -3.01 -15.11 11.60
CA ARG A 241 -3.69 -15.65 12.79
C ARG A 241 -3.06 -15.22 14.12
N ASP A 242 -1.72 -15.12 14.15
CA ASP A 242 -0.96 -14.80 15.37
C ASP A 242 -0.72 -13.29 15.55
N ALA A 243 -1.23 -12.45 14.62
CA ALA A 243 -1.04 -11.01 14.67
C ALA A 243 -1.86 -10.32 15.77
N TYR A 244 -2.89 -10.99 16.26
CA TYR A 244 -3.82 -10.44 17.26
C TYR A 244 -3.98 -11.35 18.46
N ARG A 245 -3.75 -10.81 19.64
CA ARG A 245 -4.17 -11.44 20.88
C ARG A 245 -5.70 -11.47 20.93
N ASP A 246 -6.27 -12.54 21.45
CA ASP A 246 -7.72 -12.72 21.65
C ASP A 246 -8.60 -12.75 20.39
N ILE A 247 -8.00 -12.80 19.20
CA ILE A 247 -8.69 -13.12 17.95
C ILE A 247 -8.30 -14.52 17.50
N ARG A 248 -9.30 -15.31 17.11
CA ARG A 248 -9.12 -16.65 16.55
C ARG A 248 -9.32 -16.61 15.03
N SER A 249 -8.40 -17.24 14.33
CA SER A 249 -8.49 -17.48 12.89
C SER A 249 -8.99 -18.92 12.70
N ILE A 250 -10.12 -19.08 12.05
CA ILE A 250 -10.77 -20.37 11.83
C ILE A 250 -10.82 -20.65 10.34
N PRO A 251 -10.27 -21.78 9.87
CA PRO A 251 -10.31 -22.16 8.47
C PRO A 251 -11.74 -22.22 7.94
N LEU A 252 -11.96 -21.74 6.74
CA LEU A 252 -13.19 -21.93 5.98
C LEU A 252 -13.15 -23.30 5.30
N ALA A 253 -14.26 -24.02 5.39
CA ALA A 253 -14.40 -25.35 4.81
C ALA A 253 -14.78 -25.32 3.33
N ASP A 254 -15.29 -24.19 2.88
CA ASP A 254 -15.65 -23.95 1.50
C ASP A 254 -14.39 -23.73 0.65
N GLU A 255 -14.43 -24.12 -0.62
CA GLU A 255 -13.38 -23.85 -1.59
C GLU A 255 -13.47 -22.38 -2.08
N ILE A 256 -12.99 -21.45 -1.26
CA ILE A 256 -13.06 -20.02 -1.56
C ILE A 256 -11.83 -19.48 -2.29
N GLY A 257 -10.95 -20.37 -2.72
CA GLY A 257 -9.71 -20.02 -3.39
C GLY A 257 -8.62 -19.56 -2.41
N GLU A 258 -7.52 -19.13 -2.98
CA GLU A 258 -6.35 -18.66 -2.26
C GLU A 258 -6.01 -17.23 -2.66
N ALA A 259 -5.54 -16.44 -1.70
CA ALA A 259 -4.95 -15.15 -1.97
C ALA A 259 -3.45 -15.34 -2.29
N SER A 260 -2.99 -14.77 -3.39
CA SER A 260 -1.55 -14.72 -3.68
C SER A 260 -0.99 -13.39 -3.20
N ILE A 261 0.06 -13.44 -2.40
CA ILE A 261 0.76 -12.27 -1.89
C ILE A 261 1.93 -11.96 -2.82
N TYR A 262 2.05 -10.71 -3.21
CA TYR A 262 3.06 -10.24 -4.14
C TYR A 262 3.94 -9.17 -3.51
N LEU A 263 5.23 -9.23 -3.83
CA LEU A 263 6.15 -8.12 -3.70
C LEU A 263 6.32 -7.47 -5.06
N SER A 264 6.13 -6.15 -5.12
CA SER A 264 6.17 -5.39 -6.35
C SER A 264 7.12 -4.19 -6.24
N TRP A 265 7.78 -3.83 -7.34
CA TRP A 265 8.63 -2.65 -7.46
C TRP A 265 8.66 -2.14 -8.90
N CYS A 266 9.08 -0.91 -9.11
CA CYS A 266 9.30 -0.39 -10.46
C CYS A 266 10.59 -0.96 -11.04
N GLY A 267 10.50 -1.69 -12.17
CA GLY A 267 11.62 -2.40 -12.79
C GLY A 267 12.69 -1.49 -13.37
N GLU A 268 12.36 -0.23 -13.62
CA GLU A 268 13.29 0.78 -14.15
C GLU A 268 14.09 1.49 -13.05
N ARG A 269 13.87 1.13 -11.77
CA ARG A 269 14.48 1.81 -10.62
C ARG A 269 15.65 1.03 -10.04
N TYR A 270 16.63 1.77 -9.53
CA TYR A 270 17.76 1.18 -8.83
C TYR A 270 17.33 0.58 -7.49
N LEU A 271 17.69 -0.67 -7.28
CA LEU A 271 17.51 -1.37 -5.99
C LEU A 271 18.83 -1.34 -5.21
N THR A 272 18.83 -0.65 -4.06
CA THR A 272 20.00 -0.62 -3.17
C THR A 272 20.22 -1.97 -2.50
N ASN A 273 21.41 -2.19 -1.92
CA ASN A 273 21.73 -3.40 -1.17
C ASN A 273 20.73 -3.66 -0.03
N SER A 274 20.29 -2.61 0.69
CA SER A 274 19.26 -2.73 1.73
C SER A 274 17.92 -3.22 1.18
N MET A 275 17.52 -2.75 0.00
CA MET A 275 16.30 -3.21 -0.68
C MET A 275 16.40 -4.66 -1.11
N LEU A 276 17.56 -5.07 -1.65
CA LEU A 276 17.81 -6.46 -2.03
C LEU A 276 17.80 -7.38 -0.80
N THR A 277 18.32 -6.92 0.34
CA THR A 277 18.27 -7.64 1.62
C THR A 277 16.82 -7.86 2.07
N LEU A 278 15.97 -6.83 2.06
CA LEU A 278 14.55 -6.97 2.38
C LEU A 278 13.82 -7.90 1.40
N GLN A 279 14.12 -7.79 0.11
CA GLN A 279 13.53 -8.65 -0.92
C GLN A 279 13.86 -10.13 -0.68
N SER A 280 15.14 -10.44 -0.37
CA SER A 280 15.57 -11.80 -0.05
C SER A 280 14.87 -12.33 1.19
N TYR A 281 14.86 -11.54 2.27
CA TYR A 281 14.19 -11.87 3.51
C TYR A 281 12.71 -12.21 3.31
N LEU A 282 11.96 -11.38 2.58
CA LEU A 282 10.53 -11.62 2.32
C LEU A 282 10.29 -12.87 1.48
N ARG A 283 11.18 -13.19 0.55
CA ARG A 283 11.12 -14.47 -0.20
C ARG A 283 11.32 -15.67 0.71
N ASP A 284 12.23 -15.60 1.67
CA ASP A 284 12.48 -16.70 2.60
C ASP A 284 11.33 -16.86 3.60
N VAL A 285 10.73 -15.77 4.06
CA VAL A 285 9.46 -15.80 4.81
C VAL A 285 8.37 -16.51 4.00
N GLY A 286 8.23 -16.21 2.72
CA GLY A 286 7.27 -16.88 1.84
C GLY A 286 7.47 -18.39 1.79
N LYS A 287 8.71 -18.86 1.62
CA LYS A 287 9.04 -20.29 1.63
C LYS A 287 8.69 -20.96 2.97
N GLN A 288 8.94 -20.27 4.10
CA GLN A 288 8.59 -20.79 5.43
C GLN A 288 7.08 -20.95 5.59
N ILE A 289 6.30 -19.94 5.18
CA ILE A 289 4.83 -20.00 5.23
C ILE A 289 4.29 -21.14 4.37
N GLU A 290 4.86 -21.36 3.18
CA GLU A 290 4.46 -22.48 2.31
C GLU A 290 4.85 -23.85 2.86
N ALA A 291 5.95 -23.95 3.59
CA ALA A 291 6.38 -25.19 4.23
C ALA A 291 5.57 -25.57 5.49
N GLU A 292 4.94 -24.60 6.16
CA GLU A 292 4.07 -24.80 7.33
C GLU A 292 2.61 -25.16 6.96
N ARG A 293 2.28 -25.21 5.67
CA ARG A 293 0.94 -25.52 5.13
C ARG A 293 0.71 -27.00 4.94
#